data_c7ba685b1bb956e5f52b851fbc603956
#
_entry.id   c7ba685b1bb956e5f52b851fbc603956
#
_cell.length_a   1.000
_cell.length_b   1.000
_cell.length_c   1.000
_cell.angle_alpha   90.00
_cell.angle_beta   90.00
_cell.angle_gamma   90.00
#
_symmetry.space_group_name_H-M   'P 1'
#
loop_
_entity.id
_entity.type
_entity.pdbx_description
1 polymer ?
#
loop_
_entity_poly.entity_id
_entity_poly.type
_entity_poly.pdbx_seq_one_letter_code
_entity_poly.pdbx_strand_id
1 'polypeptide(L)'
;MQRRAFLATSAACCLPVWTARAADNFPVRPVRIVVPYAAGGGPDVQTRQLGPLLGEALGQPIVVENKVGAAGVLAAQVVAAAAPDGYTVLQGAITHLLQKVLQPSLKFDPLADFSPIGNISTGASVLVVAADAPWRTAQELIAAARAAPGKMNYGSGGIGTTAHLAGATLVALAKLQATHIPLRGSVEIAGSLLRGDTQFAFPIAATALPQIQGGKLRALAITSAERASALPEVPTLHELLGSKLAVQEAWSGLWAPARTPPEVMQRLFSALGSTLKTPAARKIIEAGGGQLAASASPQAYAEFIRAENAKWTEIVRLIGLTPN
;
A
#
# COMPACT_ATOMS: atom_id res chain seq x y z
N MET A 1 -30.88 -20.38 -79.87
CA MET A 1 -31.22 -20.11 -78.52
C MET A 1 -30.12 -20.78 -77.63
N GLN A 2 -29.10 -20.05 -77.24
CA GLN A 2 -27.99 -20.58 -76.44
C GLN A 2 -28.07 -20.05 -75.03
N ARG A 3 -28.25 -20.96 -74.04
CA ARG A 3 -28.24 -20.65 -72.60
C ARG A 3 -26.79 -20.68 -72.15
N ARG A 4 -26.24 -19.54 -71.73
CA ARG A 4 -24.94 -19.42 -71.05
C ARG A 4 -25.17 -19.62 -69.55
N ALA A 5 -24.61 -20.71 -69.00
CA ALA A 5 -24.52 -20.95 -67.57
C ALA A 5 -23.30 -20.17 -67.00
N PHE A 6 -23.56 -19.28 -66.01
CA PHE A 6 -22.52 -18.58 -65.22
C PHE A 6 -22.18 -19.46 -64.03
N LEU A 7 -20.99 -20.01 -64.02
CA LEU A 7 -20.40 -20.65 -62.84
C LEU A 7 -19.76 -19.56 -61.97
N ALA A 8 -20.40 -19.22 -60.83
CA ALA A 8 -19.80 -18.37 -59.81
C ALA A 8 -18.88 -19.20 -58.90
N THR A 9 -17.58 -19.04 -59.07
CA THR A 9 -16.53 -19.64 -58.21
C THR A 9 -16.42 -18.78 -56.94
N SER A 10 -16.96 -19.26 -55.80
CA SER A 10 -16.74 -18.64 -54.49
C SER A 10 -15.35 -18.97 -53.98
N ALA A 11 -14.43 -18.02 -54.09
CA ALA A 11 -13.12 -18.10 -53.42
C ALA A 11 -13.30 -17.86 -51.89
N ALA A 12 -13.27 -18.93 -51.11
CA ALA A 12 -13.22 -18.85 -49.66
C ALA A 12 -11.83 -18.32 -49.26
N CYS A 13 -11.75 -17.04 -48.84
CA CYS A 13 -10.59 -16.45 -48.17
C CYS A 13 -10.42 -17.10 -46.82
N CYS A 14 -9.58 -18.11 -46.71
CA CYS A 14 -9.03 -18.57 -45.44
C CYS A 14 -8.05 -17.51 -44.91
N LEU A 15 -8.52 -16.60 -44.09
CA LEU A 15 -7.64 -15.73 -43.30
C LEU A 15 -6.94 -16.63 -42.26
N PRO A 16 -5.59 -16.62 -42.18
CA PRO A 16 -4.91 -17.32 -41.12
C PRO A 16 -5.30 -16.66 -39.79
N VAL A 17 -5.99 -17.42 -38.95
CA VAL A 17 -6.17 -17.06 -37.54
C VAL A 17 -4.78 -17.15 -36.91
N TRP A 18 -4.09 -16.04 -36.82
CA TRP A 18 -2.92 -15.90 -35.99
C TRP A 18 -3.41 -15.99 -34.55
N THR A 19 -3.54 -17.18 -34.01
CA THR A 19 -3.66 -17.40 -32.60
C THR A 19 -2.40 -16.83 -31.94
N ALA A 20 -2.59 -15.76 -31.15
CA ALA A 20 -1.52 -15.09 -30.45
C ALA A 20 -0.81 -16.07 -29.48
N ARG A 21 0.25 -16.67 -29.91
CA ARG A 21 1.19 -17.50 -29.16
C ARG A 21 2.20 -16.62 -28.39
N ALA A 22 1.76 -15.40 -27.99
CA ALA A 22 2.62 -14.43 -27.33
C ALA A 22 2.87 -14.74 -25.84
N ALA A 23 2.12 -15.68 -25.25
CA ALA A 23 2.21 -15.99 -23.83
C ALA A 23 3.32 -16.99 -23.47
N ASP A 24 3.73 -17.87 -24.41
CA ASP A 24 4.71 -18.93 -24.12
C ASP A 24 6.12 -18.41 -23.80
N ASN A 25 6.45 -17.15 -24.09
CA ASN A 25 7.78 -16.56 -23.91
C ASN A 25 7.81 -15.28 -23.07
N PHE A 26 6.76 -14.98 -22.30
CA PHE A 26 6.77 -13.78 -21.45
C PHE A 26 7.75 -13.94 -20.26
N PRO A 27 8.58 -12.90 -19.95
CA PRO A 27 8.82 -11.66 -20.70
C PRO A 27 9.99 -11.79 -21.69
N VAL A 28 9.90 -11.10 -22.86
CA VAL A 28 10.98 -11.01 -23.86
C VAL A 28 11.60 -9.61 -23.96
N ARG A 29 11.12 -8.68 -23.12
CA ARG A 29 11.61 -7.30 -23.02
C ARG A 29 11.46 -6.79 -21.58
N PRO A 30 12.08 -5.65 -21.20
CA PRO A 30 11.99 -5.11 -19.85
C PRO A 30 10.56 -4.93 -19.37
N VAL A 31 10.32 -5.25 -18.09
CA VAL A 31 9.05 -5.00 -17.41
C VAL A 31 9.13 -3.67 -16.64
N ARG A 32 8.15 -2.80 -16.84
CA ARG A 32 8.07 -1.49 -16.22
C ARG A 32 7.21 -1.55 -14.96
N ILE A 33 7.77 -1.10 -13.84
CA ILE A 33 7.03 -0.88 -12.60
C ILE A 33 6.78 0.61 -12.44
N VAL A 34 5.51 1.03 -12.45
CA VAL A 34 5.09 2.41 -12.20
C VAL A 34 4.92 2.61 -10.70
N VAL A 35 5.71 3.53 -10.14
CA VAL A 35 5.73 3.88 -8.72
C VAL A 35 4.97 5.20 -8.51
N PRO A 36 3.93 5.22 -7.65
CA PRO A 36 3.07 6.40 -7.44
C PRO A 36 3.70 7.48 -6.56
N TYR A 37 4.95 7.32 -6.16
CA TYR A 37 5.65 8.18 -5.21
C TYR A 37 6.87 8.84 -5.83
N ALA A 38 7.35 9.91 -5.17
CA ALA A 38 8.54 10.62 -5.62
C ALA A 38 9.79 9.72 -5.60
N ALA A 39 10.69 9.95 -6.54
CA ALA A 39 11.99 9.30 -6.57
C ALA A 39 12.75 9.57 -5.26
N GLY A 40 13.43 8.55 -4.73
CA GLY A 40 14.13 8.58 -3.46
C GLY A 40 13.23 8.43 -2.22
N GLY A 41 11.91 8.36 -2.38
CA GLY A 41 11.00 7.98 -1.31
C GLY A 41 11.10 6.50 -0.97
N GLY A 42 10.68 6.10 0.24
CA GLY A 42 10.80 4.71 0.70
C GLY A 42 10.30 3.66 -0.28
N PRO A 43 9.07 3.80 -0.84
CA PRO A 43 8.57 2.85 -1.84
C PRO A 43 9.37 2.81 -3.15
N ASP A 44 9.89 3.96 -3.62
CA ASP A 44 10.74 4.01 -4.80
C ASP A 44 12.09 3.31 -4.55
N VAL A 45 12.72 3.61 -3.42
CA VAL A 45 14.00 2.99 -3.02
C VAL A 45 13.82 1.47 -2.90
N GLN A 46 12.78 1.01 -2.21
CA GLN A 46 12.45 -0.41 -2.07
C GLN A 46 12.27 -1.08 -3.44
N THR A 47 11.49 -0.47 -4.34
CA THR A 47 11.23 -1.02 -5.68
C THR A 47 12.50 -1.09 -6.52
N ARG A 48 13.37 -0.05 -6.46
CA ARG A 48 14.66 -0.05 -7.17
C ARG A 48 15.64 -1.08 -6.61
N GLN A 49 15.63 -1.32 -5.31
CA GLN A 49 16.49 -2.34 -4.70
C GLN A 49 16.00 -3.77 -4.96
N LEU A 50 14.68 -3.99 -5.00
CA LEU A 50 14.09 -5.28 -5.36
C LEU A 50 14.13 -5.55 -6.89
N GLY A 51 14.17 -4.50 -7.71
CA GLY A 51 14.14 -4.58 -9.17
C GLY A 51 15.16 -5.53 -9.77
N PRO A 52 16.46 -5.47 -9.43
CA PRO A 52 17.47 -6.42 -9.94
C PRO A 52 17.16 -7.87 -9.60
N LEU A 53 16.71 -8.16 -8.38
CA LEU A 53 16.36 -9.51 -7.93
C LEU A 53 15.12 -10.05 -8.68
N LEU A 54 14.12 -9.18 -8.88
CA LEU A 54 12.94 -9.53 -9.65
C LEU A 54 13.27 -9.70 -11.14
N GLY A 55 14.17 -8.86 -11.66
CA GLY A 55 14.66 -8.97 -13.04
C GLY A 55 15.41 -10.27 -13.30
N GLU A 56 16.26 -10.71 -12.37
CA GLU A 56 16.93 -12.02 -12.43
C GLU A 56 15.89 -13.14 -12.44
N ALA A 57 14.89 -13.11 -11.55
CA ALA A 57 13.84 -14.12 -11.50
C ALA A 57 12.96 -14.14 -12.77
N LEU A 58 12.76 -13.00 -13.44
CA LEU A 58 11.99 -12.88 -14.69
C LEU A 58 12.83 -13.21 -15.95
N GLY A 59 14.15 -13.05 -15.89
CA GLY A 59 15.03 -13.12 -17.05
C GLY A 59 15.04 -11.85 -17.91
N GLN A 60 14.46 -10.74 -17.43
CA GLN A 60 14.40 -9.44 -18.10
C GLN A 60 14.55 -8.30 -17.12
N PRO A 61 15.18 -7.18 -17.49
CA PRO A 61 15.37 -6.05 -16.59
C PRO A 61 14.05 -5.45 -16.11
N ILE A 62 14.06 -4.91 -14.87
CA ILE A 62 12.98 -4.10 -14.33
C ILE A 62 13.31 -2.61 -14.52
N VAL A 63 12.39 -1.87 -15.13
CA VAL A 63 12.48 -0.41 -15.26
C VAL A 63 11.51 0.23 -14.29
N VAL A 64 12.03 1.06 -13.39
CA VAL A 64 11.22 1.78 -12.38
C VAL A 64 10.93 3.18 -12.89
N GLU A 65 9.64 3.51 -13.03
CA GLU A 65 9.17 4.82 -13.48
C GLU A 65 8.30 5.47 -12.40
N ASN A 66 8.64 6.69 -11.98
CA ASN A 66 7.84 7.44 -11.01
C ASN A 66 6.75 8.25 -11.73
N LYS A 67 5.48 8.10 -11.29
CA LYS A 67 4.33 8.89 -11.73
C LYS A 67 3.65 9.51 -10.51
N VAL A 68 4.21 10.63 -10.07
CA VAL A 68 3.72 11.34 -8.88
C VAL A 68 2.50 12.20 -9.25
N GLY A 69 1.52 12.24 -8.35
CA GLY A 69 0.40 13.17 -8.45
C GLY A 69 -0.91 12.60 -7.91
N ALA A 70 -1.74 13.50 -7.37
CA ALA A 70 -3.05 13.20 -6.81
C ALA A 70 -3.04 11.97 -5.87
N ALA A 71 -2.07 11.90 -4.95
CA ALA A 71 -1.87 10.80 -4.01
C ALA A 71 -1.86 9.39 -4.69
N GLY A 72 -1.19 9.29 -5.86
CA GLY A 72 -1.04 8.02 -6.59
C GLY A 72 -2.09 7.77 -7.67
N VAL A 73 -3.12 8.59 -7.77
CA VAL A 73 -4.19 8.45 -8.78
C VAL A 73 -3.64 8.47 -10.21
N LEU A 74 -2.67 9.36 -10.51
CA LEU A 74 -2.09 9.43 -11.86
C LEU A 74 -1.37 8.14 -12.25
N ALA A 75 -0.62 7.54 -11.35
CA ALA A 75 0.04 6.24 -11.59
C ALA A 75 -0.99 5.13 -11.86
N ALA A 76 -2.04 5.06 -11.04
CA ALA A 76 -3.11 4.09 -11.20
C ALA A 76 -3.80 4.23 -12.57
N GLN A 77 -4.14 5.45 -12.99
CA GLN A 77 -4.78 5.71 -14.28
C GLN A 77 -3.88 5.33 -15.48
N VAL A 78 -2.57 5.62 -15.40
CA VAL A 78 -1.61 5.22 -16.43
C VAL A 78 -1.56 3.71 -16.59
N VAL A 79 -1.52 2.97 -15.48
CA VAL A 79 -1.43 1.50 -15.55
C VAL A 79 -2.77 0.86 -15.91
N ALA A 80 -3.90 1.37 -15.41
CA ALA A 80 -5.23 0.89 -15.78
C ALA A 80 -5.50 1.02 -17.29
N ALA A 81 -4.95 2.05 -17.93
CA ALA A 81 -5.04 2.29 -19.38
C ALA A 81 -3.96 1.55 -20.22
N ALA A 82 -2.99 0.90 -19.59
CA ALA A 82 -1.92 0.18 -20.30
C ALA A 82 -2.44 -1.13 -20.91
N ALA A 83 -1.70 -1.65 -21.90
CA ALA A 83 -1.99 -2.96 -22.47
C ALA A 83 -1.91 -4.05 -21.39
N PRO A 84 -2.88 -4.98 -21.35
CA PRO A 84 -2.91 -6.06 -20.37
C PRO A 84 -1.96 -7.21 -20.77
N ASP A 85 -0.71 -6.90 -21.04
CA ASP A 85 0.33 -7.82 -21.52
C ASP A 85 1.40 -8.13 -20.47
N GLY A 86 1.28 -7.58 -19.24
CA GLY A 86 2.19 -7.80 -18.12
C GLY A 86 3.47 -6.95 -18.15
N TYR A 87 3.72 -6.16 -19.19
CA TYR A 87 4.93 -5.32 -19.28
C TYR A 87 4.83 -3.97 -18.56
N THR A 88 3.64 -3.61 -18.11
CA THR A 88 3.44 -2.42 -17.28
C THR A 88 2.64 -2.81 -16.05
N VAL A 89 3.24 -2.68 -14.88
CA VAL A 89 2.61 -3.00 -13.60
C VAL A 89 2.68 -1.80 -12.66
N LEU A 90 1.73 -1.72 -11.75
CA LEU A 90 1.66 -0.69 -10.72
C LEU A 90 2.27 -1.22 -9.43
N GLN A 91 3.07 -0.41 -8.75
CA GLN A 91 3.26 -0.60 -7.32
C GLN A 91 1.97 -0.19 -6.61
N GLY A 92 1.09 -1.16 -6.44
CA GLY A 92 -0.19 -1.00 -5.76
C GLY A 92 0.02 -0.84 -4.26
N ALA A 93 -0.79 0.00 -3.64
CA ALA A 93 -0.72 0.28 -2.21
C ALA A 93 -2.09 0.68 -1.67
N ILE A 94 -2.21 0.68 -0.35
CA ILE A 94 -3.39 1.12 0.39
C ILE A 94 -3.92 2.49 -0.05
N THR A 95 -3.03 3.41 -0.45
CA THR A 95 -3.42 4.74 -0.92
C THR A 95 -4.41 4.71 -2.08
N HIS A 96 -4.31 3.72 -3.00
CA HIS A 96 -5.24 3.60 -4.12
C HIS A 96 -6.66 3.23 -3.67
N LEU A 97 -6.79 2.37 -2.64
CA LEU A 97 -8.08 2.06 -2.03
C LEU A 97 -8.65 3.31 -1.33
N LEU A 98 -7.83 3.96 -0.50
CA LEU A 98 -8.24 5.16 0.22
C LEU A 98 -8.67 6.30 -0.69
N GLN A 99 -7.94 6.55 -1.80
CA GLN A 99 -8.33 7.58 -2.75
C GLN A 99 -9.70 7.28 -3.36
N LYS A 100 -9.99 6.03 -3.74
CA LYS A 100 -11.31 5.67 -4.27
C LYS A 100 -12.42 5.79 -3.23
N VAL A 101 -12.15 5.41 -1.97
CA VAL A 101 -13.11 5.56 -0.87
C VAL A 101 -13.40 7.04 -0.58
N LEU A 102 -12.37 7.89 -0.57
CA LEU A 102 -12.50 9.34 -0.30
C LEU A 102 -13.04 10.13 -1.50
N GLN A 103 -12.85 9.62 -2.72
CA GLN A 103 -13.27 10.25 -3.97
C GLN A 103 -13.95 9.21 -4.88
N PRO A 104 -15.22 8.84 -4.62
CA PRO A 104 -15.93 7.82 -5.41
C PRO A 104 -16.03 8.14 -6.89
N SER A 105 -15.97 9.44 -7.27
CA SER A 105 -16.02 9.92 -8.66
C SER A 105 -14.75 9.65 -9.48
N LEU A 106 -13.65 9.16 -8.85
CA LEU A 106 -12.43 8.81 -9.58
C LEU A 106 -12.71 7.81 -10.70
N LYS A 107 -12.12 8.07 -11.87
CA LYS A 107 -12.34 7.29 -13.10
C LYS A 107 -11.68 5.90 -13.07
N PHE A 108 -10.92 5.55 -12.05
CA PHE A 108 -10.39 4.20 -11.88
C PHE A 108 -11.03 3.50 -10.68
N ASP A 109 -11.10 2.17 -10.75
CA ASP A 109 -11.54 1.32 -9.65
C ASP A 109 -10.41 0.35 -9.27
N PRO A 110 -9.85 0.45 -8.05
CA PRO A 110 -8.73 -0.41 -7.63
C PRO A 110 -9.09 -1.90 -7.58
N LEU A 111 -10.37 -2.25 -7.51
CA LEU A 111 -10.83 -3.64 -7.48
C LEU A 111 -11.19 -4.20 -8.86
N ALA A 112 -11.59 -3.34 -9.81
CA ALA A 112 -12.08 -3.76 -11.14
C ALA A 112 -11.04 -3.57 -12.25
N ASP A 113 -10.20 -2.52 -12.16
CA ASP A 113 -9.29 -2.14 -13.24
C ASP A 113 -7.91 -2.81 -13.15
N PHE A 114 -7.69 -3.61 -12.09
CA PHE A 114 -6.41 -4.28 -11.87
C PHE A 114 -6.57 -5.76 -11.55
N SER A 115 -5.54 -6.52 -11.93
CA SER A 115 -5.31 -7.90 -11.52
C SER A 115 -4.16 -7.92 -10.51
N PRO A 116 -4.42 -8.18 -9.22
CA PRO A 116 -3.38 -8.24 -8.19
C PRO A 116 -2.40 -9.40 -8.45
N ILE A 117 -1.09 -9.09 -8.47
CA ILE A 117 -0.02 -10.09 -8.65
C ILE A 117 0.34 -10.69 -7.30
N GLY A 118 0.78 -9.88 -6.35
CA GLY A 118 1.16 -10.34 -5.02
C GLY A 118 1.56 -9.18 -4.11
N ASN A 119 1.41 -9.40 -2.80
CA ASN A 119 1.88 -8.48 -1.77
C ASN A 119 3.41 -8.59 -1.64
N ILE A 120 4.05 -7.48 -1.32
CA ILE A 120 5.51 -7.39 -1.10
C ILE A 120 5.80 -7.22 0.39
N SER A 121 5.18 -6.21 0.99
CA SER A 121 5.49 -5.81 2.37
C SER A 121 4.28 -5.19 3.06
N THR A 122 4.27 -5.32 4.38
CA THR A 122 3.43 -4.53 5.29
C THR A 122 4.30 -3.66 6.18
N GLY A 123 3.69 -2.63 6.78
CA GLY A 123 4.38 -1.78 7.73
C GLY A 123 3.39 -1.14 8.70
N ALA A 124 3.60 -1.38 9.98
CA ALA A 124 2.78 -0.80 11.03
C ALA A 124 3.18 0.64 11.34
N SER A 125 2.25 1.40 11.90
CA SER A 125 2.51 2.68 12.57
C SER A 125 2.65 2.46 14.07
N VAL A 126 3.44 3.32 14.71
CA VAL A 126 3.69 3.27 16.16
C VAL A 126 3.04 4.48 16.80
N LEU A 127 2.17 4.28 17.79
CA LEU A 127 1.70 5.35 18.65
C LEU A 127 2.88 5.83 19.49
N VAL A 128 3.29 7.05 19.26
CA VAL A 128 4.43 7.67 19.95
C VAL A 128 4.03 8.99 20.62
N VAL A 129 4.77 9.29 21.67
CA VAL A 129 4.80 10.58 22.37
C VAL A 129 6.26 11.05 22.50
N ALA A 130 6.50 12.31 22.87
CA ALA A 130 7.83 12.76 23.25
C ALA A 130 8.35 11.93 24.45
N ALA A 131 9.65 11.65 24.52
CA ALA A 131 10.20 10.77 25.55
C ALA A 131 10.03 11.32 26.97
N ASP A 132 9.99 12.66 27.12
CA ASP A 132 9.76 13.40 28.36
C ASP A 132 8.27 13.61 28.69
N ALA A 133 7.36 13.20 27.79
CA ALA A 133 5.93 13.27 28.05
C ALA A 133 5.54 12.48 29.32
N PRO A 134 4.54 12.94 30.09
CA PRO A 134 4.17 12.33 31.37
C PRO A 134 3.58 10.91 31.20
N TRP A 135 3.14 10.55 29.99
CA TRP A 135 2.49 9.27 29.72
C TRP A 135 3.51 8.19 29.36
N ARG A 136 3.47 7.09 30.10
CA ARG A 136 4.36 5.93 29.88
C ARG A 136 3.65 4.79 29.18
N THR A 137 2.33 4.78 29.17
CA THR A 137 1.47 3.77 28.54
C THR A 137 0.39 4.43 27.69
N ALA A 138 -0.17 3.68 26.73
CA ALA A 138 -1.29 4.16 25.94
C ALA A 138 -2.54 4.40 26.79
N GLN A 139 -2.74 3.61 27.85
CA GLN A 139 -3.84 3.78 28.80
C GLN A 139 -3.74 5.13 29.54
N GLU A 140 -2.53 5.51 29.98
CA GLU A 140 -2.30 6.81 30.62
C GLU A 140 -2.59 7.98 29.67
N LEU A 141 -2.13 7.89 28.40
CA LEU A 141 -2.44 8.88 27.38
C LEU A 141 -3.95 8.99 27.14
N ILE A 142 -4.64 7.86 26.99
CA ILE A 142 -6.09 7.82 26.78
C ILE A 142 -6.83 8.40 28.00
N ALA A 143 -6.42 8.06 29.21
CA ALA A 143 -7.02 8.60 30.43
C ALA A 143 -6.83 10.11 30.54
N ALA A 144 -5.63 10.62 30.25
CA ALA A 144 -5.35 12.05 30.24
C ALA A 144 -6.15 12.80 29.17
N ALA A 145 -6.29 12.21 27.96
CA ALA A 145 -7.10 12.80 26.90
C ALA A 145 -8.59 12.87 27.25
N ARG A 146 -9.11 11.88 27.99
CA ARG A 146 -10.49 11.89 28.51
C ARG A 146 -10.67 12.91 29.62
N ALA A 147 -9.69 13.09 30.52
CA ALA A 147 -9.74 14.05 31.62
C ALA A 147 -9.67 15.51 31.13
N ALA A 148 -9.10 15.76 29.95
CA ALA A 148 -8.96 17.10 29.36
C ALA A 148 -9.44 17.12 27.90
N PRO A 149 -10.76 17.05 27.63
CA PRO A 149 -11.31 16.99 26.28
C PRO A 149 -10.90 18.21 25.45
N GLY A 150 -10.48 17.98 24.20
CA GLY A 150 -10.07 19.03 23.25
C GLY A 150 -8.71 19.68 23.52
N LYS A 151 -7.97 19.25 24.54
CA LYS A 151 -6.67 19.81 24.89
C LYS A 151 -5.48 19.10 24.24
N MET A 152 -5.70 17.96 23.62
CA MET A 152 -4.65 17.22 22.93
C MET A 152 -4.77 17.34 21.42
N ASN A 153 -3.62 17.47 20.77
CA ASN A 153 -3.47 17.43 19.33
C ASN A 153 -2.74 16.17 18.92
N TYR A 154 -3.07 15.61 17.75
CA TYR A 154 -2.28 14.55 17.14
C TYR A 154 -1.78 14.94 15.76
N GLY A 155 -0.52 14.59 15.48
CA GLY A 155 0.16 14.94 14.24
C GLY A 155 0.10 13.83 13.19
N SER A 156 0.01 14.20 11.91
CA SER A 156 0.20 13.29 10.79
C SER A 156 0.91 13.96 9.62
N GLY A 157 1.38 13.18 8.65
CA GLY A 157 1.98 13.69 7.43
C GLY A 157 0.96 14.24 6.41
N GLY A 158 -0.28 14.52 6.84
CA GLY A 158 -1.36 15.06 6.01
C GLY A 158 -2.65 14.24 6.09
N ILE A 159 -3.74 14.82 5.59
CA ILE A 159 -5.07 14.19 5.56
C ILE A 159 -5.04 12.95 4.65
N GLY A 160 -5.67 11.85 5.10
CA GLY A 160 -5.73 10.59 4.35
C GLY A 160 -4.46 9.73 4.41
N THR A 161 -3.43 10.16 5.16
CA THR A 161 -2.27 9.29 5.44
C THR A 161 -2.59 8.23 6.47
N THR A 162 -1.85 7.11 6.49
CA THR A 162 -2.00 6.07 7.52
C THR A 162 -1.84 6.62 8.93
N ALA A 163 -0.94 7.58 9.15
CA ALA A 163 -0.76 8.27 10.42
C ALA A 163 -2.00 9.07 10.85
N HIS A 164 -2.66 9.77 9.91
CA HIS A 164 -3.93 10.46 10.17
C HIS A 164 -5.02 9.48 10.57
N LEU A 165 -5.21 8.42 9.75
CA LEU A 165 -6.27 7.45 9.96
C LEU A 165 -6.10 6.67 11.27
N ALA A 166 -4.87 6.30 11.63
CA ALA A 166 -4.59 5.63 12.90
C ALA A 166 -4.90 6.54 14.11
N GLY A 167 -4.51 7.82 14.03
CA GLY A 167 -4.84 8.81 15.06
C GLY A 167 -6.34 9.03 15.19
N ALA A 168 -7.04 9.24 14.08
CA ALA A 168 -8.49 9.42 14.04
C ALA A 168 -9.24 8.18 14.54
N THR A 169 -8.74 6.98 14.21
CA THR A 169 -9.32 5.71 14.70
C THR A 169 -9.14 5.57 16.22
N LEU A 170 -7.96 5.89 16.75
CA LEU A 170 -7.76 5.92 18.21
C LEU A 170 -8.76 6.89 18.87
N VAL A 171 -8.87 8.11 18.33
CA VAL A 171 -9.81 9.14 18.84
C VAL A 171 -11.24 8.63 18.82
N ALA A 172 -11.69 8.02 17.71
CA ALA A 172 -13.07 7.50 17.59
C ALA A 172 -13.32 6.30 18.50
N LEU A 173 -12.47 5.27 18.47
CA LEU A 173 -12.67 4.05 19.27
C LEU A 173 -12.54 4.29 20.77
N ALA A 174 -11.63 5.14 21.20
CA ALA A 174 -11.46 5.50 22.59
C ALA A 174 -12.40 6.63 23.05
N LYS A 175 -13.26 7.17 22.15
CA LYS A 175 -14.21 8.27 22.40
C LYS A 175 -13.50 9.51 22.97
N LEU A 176 -12.41 9.91 22.35
CA LEU A 176 -11.61 11.07 22.73
C LEU A 176 -12.08 12.33 22.00
N GLN A 177 -11.67 13.49 22.52
CA GLN A 177 -11.71 14.76 21.81
C GLN A 177 -10.28 15.24 21.65
N ALA A 178 -9.71 15.07 20.45
CA ALA A 178 -8.37 15.53 20.11
C ALA A 178 -8.38 16.11 18.69
N THR A 179 -7.58 17.15 18.47
CA THR A 179 -7.53 17.86 17.19
C THR A 179 -6.44 17.28 16.30
N HIS A 180 -6.76 17.02 15.03
CA HIS A 180 -5.79 16.63 14.04
C HIS A 180 -4.99 17.83 13.52
N ILE A 181 -3.66 17.73 13.55
CA ILE A 181 -2.74 18.72 12.99
C ILE A 181 -2.04 18.10 11.76
N PRO A 182 -2.45 18.46 10.53
CA PRO A 182 -1.78 18.00 9.33
C PRO A 182 -0.45 18.74 9.15
N LEU A 183 0.66 17.98 9.10
CA LEU A 183 2.00 18.49 8.83
C LEU A 183 2.35 18.32 7.34
N ARG A 184 3.45 18.92 6.88
CA ARG A 184 3.89 18.88 5.46
C ARG A 184 4.49 17.53 5.03
N GLY A 185 4.58 16.56 5.96
CA GLY A 185 5.08 15.22 5.72
C GLY A 185 5.45 14.50 7.01
N SER A 186 5.70 13.20 6.92
CA SER A 186 6.02 12.37 8.08
C SER A 186 7.31 12.77 8.80
N VAL A 187 8.24 13.42 8.12
CA VAL A 187 9.50 13.90 8.69
C VAL A 187 9.31 14.99 9.76
N GLU A 188 8.22 15.76 9.69
CA GLU A 188 7.92 16.81 10.67
C GLU A 188 7.27 16.29 11.95
N ILE A 189 6.78 15.05 11.97
CA ILE A 189 6.04 14.47 13.11
C ILE A 189 6.89 14.49 14.38
N ALA A 190 8.12 14.00 14.32
CA ALA A 190 8.99 13.94 15.48
C ALA A 190 9.28 15.35 16.03
N GLY A 191 9.57 16.32 15.16
CA GLY A 191 9.79 17.72 15.56
C GLY A 191 8.56 18.34 16.22
N SER A 192 7.35 18.06 15.72
CA SER A 192 6.10 18.56 16.29
C SER A 192 5.85 18.02 17.72
N LEU A 193 6.13 16.72 17.93
CA LEU A 193 6.06 16.10 19.26
C LEU A 193 7.05 16.71 20.24
N LEU A 194 8.31 16.90 19.82
CA LEU A 194 9.38 17.44 20.67
C LEU A 194 9.17 18.92 21.04
N ARG A 195 8.48 19.68 20.22
CA ARG A 195 8.08 21.06 20.54
C ARG A 195 6.79 21.15 21.35
N GLY A 196 6.06 20.02 21.52
CA GLY A 196 4.76 20.00 22.21
C GLY A 196 3.59 20.54 21.35
N ASP A 197 3.79 20.80 20.04
CA ASP A 197 2.71 21.24 19.14
C ASP A 197 1.64 20.15 19.01
N THR A 198 2.07 18.89 19.04
CA THR A 198 1.22 17.70 19.11
C THR A 198 1.63 16.82 20.28
N GLN A 199 0.68 16.13 20.91
CA GLN A 199 0.91 15.29 22.09
C GLN A 199 1.17 13.85 21.73
N PHE A 200 0.59 13.37 20.62
CA PHE A 200 0.82 12.01 20.11
C PHE A 200 0.76 11.96 18.58
N ALA A 201 1.28 10.91 18.00
CA ALA A 201 1.25 10.67 16.58
C ALA A 201 1.43 9.18 16.25
N PHE A 202 1.22 8.83 14.99
CA PHE A 202 1.37 7.46 14.48
C PHE A 202 2.33 7.41 13.26
N PRO A 203 3.62 7.78 13.42
CA PRO A 203 4.59 7.58 12.34
C PRO A 203 4.71 6.08 12.00
N ILE A 204 5.07 5.77 10.75
CA ILE A 204 5.43 4.39 10.37
C ILE A 204 6.65 3.92 11.15
N ALA A 205 6.73 2.62 11.43
CA ALA A 205 7.80 2.05 12.25
C ALA A 205 9.20 2.42 11.77
N ALA A 206 9.43 2.48 10.45
CA ALA A 206 10.69 2.90 9.84
C ALA A 206 11.19 4.27 10.32
N THR A 207 10.29 5.23 10.49
CA THR A 207 10.64 6.58 10.94
C THR A 207 10.60 6.71 12.46
N ALA A 208 9.79 5.89 13.15
CA ALA A 208 9.65 5.90 14.59
C ALA A 208 10.84 5.24 15.30
N LEU A 209 11.26 4.05 14.86
CA LEU A 209 12.26 3.22 15.54
C LEU A 209 13.58 3.95 15.80
N PRO A 210 14.21 4.67 14.85
CA PRO A 210 15.44 5.41 15.12
C PRO A 210 15.26 6.49 16.19
N GLN A 211 14.09 7.13 16.25
CA GLN A 211 13.80 8.17 17.24
C GLN A 211 13.53 7.58 18.63
N ILE A 212 12.92 6.39 18.68
CA ILE A 212 12.68 5.64 19.92
C ILE A 212 14.01 5.12 20.48
N GLN A 213 14.82 4.50 19.63
CA GLN A 213 16.16 4.01 20.00
C GLN A 213 17.10 5.15 20.43
N GLY A 214 16.97 6.31 19.80
CA GLY A 214 17.68 7.53 20.17
C GLY A 214 17.14 8.26 21.40
N GLY A 215 16.12 7.69 22.09
CA GLY A 215 15.55 8.25 23.32
C GLY A 215 14.78 9.55 23.14
N LYS A 216 14.42 9.93 21.92
CA LYS A 216 13.65 11.15 21.63
C LYS A 216 12.13 10.94 21.71
N LEU A 217 11.68 9.76 21.32
CA LEU A 217 10.28 9.37 21.37
C LEU A 217 10.08 8.12 22.22
N ARG A 218 8.90 7.94 22.76
CA ARG A 218 8.45 6.75 23.48
C ARG A 218 7.32 6.09 22.69
N ALA A 219 7.45 4.77 22.45
CA ALA A 219 6.40 3.95 21.88
C ALA A 219 5.39 3.56 22.95
N LEU A 220 4.10 3.70 22.64
CA LEU A 220 3.01 3.34 23.55
C LEU A 220 2.14 2.19 23.01
N ALA A 221 2.00 2.08 21.69
CA ALA A 221 1.28 1.01 21.02
C ALA A 221 1.74 0.88 19.55
N ILE A 222 1.41 -0.24 18.92
CA ILE A 222 1.66 -0.48 17.49
C ILE A 222 0.36 -0.88 16.78
N THR A 223 0.21 -0.52 15.51
CA THR A 223 -1.03 -0.78 14.74
C THR A 223 -1.05 -2.12 14.02
N SER A 224 -0.01 -2.94 14.13
CA SER A 224 0.00 -4.31 13.58
C SER A 224 -0.95 -5.24 14.31
N ALA A 225 -1.29 -6.38 13.66
CA ALA A 225 -2.10 -7.42 14.26
C ALA A 225 -1.40 -8.08 15.46
N GLU A 226 -0.07 -8.19 15.38
CA GLU A 226 0.79 -8.77 16.41
C GLU A 226 1.86 -7.75 16.83
N ARG A 227 2.45 -7.96 18.00
CA ARG A 227 3.57 -7.13 18.49
C ARG A 227 4.78 -7.26 17.58
N ALA A 228 5.46 -6.15 17.31
CA ALA A 228 6.65 -6.17 16.50
C ALA A 228 7.85 -6.73 17.27
N SER A 229 8.67 -7.54 16.61
CA SER A 229 9.92 -8.08 17.19
C SER A 229 10.90 -6.98 17.62
N ALA A 230 10.88 -5.82 16.97
CA ALA A 230 11.69 -4.66 17.33
C ALA A 230 11.16 -3.91 18.58
N LEU A 231 9.91 -4.16 19.00
CA LEU A 231 9.23 -3.52 20.13
C LEU A 231 8.38 -4.56 20.89
N PRO A 232 8.95 -5.63 21.43
CA PRO A 232 8.19 -6.78 21.98
C PRO A 232 7.34 -6.41 23.19
N GLU A 233 7.76 -5.39 23.97
CA GLU A 233 7.04 -4.92 25.14
C GLU A 233 5.90 -3.94 24.81
N VAL A 234 5.84 -3.44 23.56
CA VAL A 234 4.83 -2.48 23.14
C VAL A 234 3.58 -3.24 22.69
N PRO A 235 2.42 -3.02 23.35
CA PRO A 235 1.19 -3.71 22.99
C PRO A 235 0.67 -3.26 21.63
N THR A 236 -0.17 -4.09 21.00
CA THR A 236 -0.89 -3.65 19.81
C THR A 236 -2.07 -2.74 20.19
N LEU A 237 -2.43 -1.85 19.27
CA LEU A 237 -3.61 -1.02 19.46
C LEU A 237 -4.89 -1.86 19.51
N HIS A 238 -4.89 -3.03 18.84
CA HIS A 238 -5.97 -4.02 18.91
C HIS A 238 -6.10 -4.64 20.31
N GLU A 239 -4.99 -5.03 20.96
CA GLU A 239 -4.99 -5.51 22.36
C GLU A 239 -5.61 -4.50 23.32
N LEU A 240 -5.33 -3.21 23.10
CA LEU A 240 -5.78 -2.12 23.96
C LEU A 240 -7.25 -1.75 23.76
N LEU A 241 -7.75 -1.79 22.53
CA LEU A 241 -9.08 -1.26 22.19
C LEU A 241 -10.12 -2.35 21.90
N GLY A 242 -9.70 -3.63 21.77
CA GLY A 242 -10.57 -4.75 21.48
C GLY A 242 -11.23 -4.69 20.09
N SER A 243 -10.70 -3.87 19.18
CA SER A 243 -11.31 -3.64 17.86
C SER A 243 -10.36 -4.03 16.72
N LYS A 244 -10.85 -4.81 15.77
CA LYS A 244 -10.10 -5.16 14.55
C LYS A 244 -9.82 -3.92 13.67
N LEU A 245 -10.60 -2.85 13.80
CA LEU A 245 -10.35 -1.59 13.10
C LEU A 245 -9.07 -0.89 13.58
N ALA A 246 -8.56 -1.25 14.75
CA ALA A 246 -7.29 -0.77 15.27
C ALA A 246 -6.07 -1.42 14.59
N VAL A 247 -6.28 -2.53 13.85
CA VAL A 247 -5.22 -3.14 13.01
C VAL A 247 -5.13 -2.38 11.71
N GLN A 248 -4.11 -1.50 11.61
CA GLN A 248 -3.90 -0.62 10.46
C GLN A 248 -2.45 -0.67 10.02
N GLU A 249 -2.20 -1.43 8.98
CA GLU A 249 -0.88 -1.54 8.37
C GLU A 249 -0.89 -0.92 6.97
N ALA A 250 0.14 -0.15 6.67
CA ALA A 250 0.46 0.15 5.29
C ALA A 250 0.92 -1.13 4.61
N TRP A 251 0.59 -1.30 3.35
CA TRP A 251 1.06 -2.43 2.55
C TRP A 251 1.34 -1.99 1.13
N SER A 252 2.17 -2.75 0.44
CA SER A 252 2.46 -2.55 -0.97
C SER A 252 2.64 -3.88 -1.68
N GLY A 253 2.24 -3.91 -2.95
CA GLY A 253 2.37 -5.07 -3.80
C GLY A 253 2.38 -4.68 -5.28
N LEU A 254 2.37 -5.66 -6.17
CA LEU A 254 2.32 -5.43 -7.61
C LEU A 254 0.93 -5.74 -8.16
N TRP A 255 0.45 -4.86 -9.05
CA TRP A 255 -0.82 -4.98 -9.75
C TRP A 255 -0.61 -4.82 -11.25
N ALA A 256 -1.15 -5.75 -12.04
CA ALA A 256 -1.22 -5.64 -13.49
C ALA A 256 -2.54 -4.99 -13.91
N PRO A 257 -2.68 -4.49 -15.16
CA PRO A 257 -3.97 -4.11 -15.71
C PRO A 257 -4.97 -5.27 -15.65
N ALA A 258 -6.26 -4.95 -15.50
CA ALA A 258 -7.30 -5.96 -15.59
C ALA A 258 -7.20 -6.74 -16.89
N ARG A 259 -7.60 -8.01 -16.89
CA ARG A 259 -7.57 -8.92 -18.06
C ARG A 259 -6.16 -9.29 -18.55
N THR A 260 -5.10 -9.03 -17.77
CA THR A 260 -3.79 -9.61 -18.05
C THR A 260 -3.91 -11.15 -18.06
N PRO A 261 -3.38 -11.83 -19.09
CA PRO A 261 -3.53 -13.28 -19.26
C PRO A 261 -3.07 -14.08 -18.03
N PRO A 262 -3.77 -15.18 -17.67
CA PRO A 262 -3.46 -15.95 -16.47
C PRO A 262 -2.02 -16.48 -16.42
N GLU A 263 -1.46 -16.89 -17.55
CA GLU A 263 -0.08 -17.38 -17.66
C GLU A 263 0.94 -16.28 -17.40
N VAL A 264 0.68 -15.04 -17.84
CA VAL A 264 1.50 -13.87 -17.54
C VAL A 264 1.42 -13.53 -16.05
N MET A 265 0.21 -13.54 -15.48
CA MET A 265 -0.01 -13.34 -14.05
C MET A 265 0.73 -14.36 -13.20
N GLN A 266 0.68 -15.65 -13.59
CA GLN A 266 1.38 -16.71 -12.88
C GLN A 266 2.90 -16.55 -12.98
N ARG A 267 3.43 -16.12 -14.13
CA ARG A 267 4.86 -15.86 -14.31
C ARG A 267 5.35 -14.71 -13.44
N LEU A 268 4.60 -13.60 -13.40
CA LEU A 268 4.88 -12.45 -12.54
C LEU A 268 4.82 -12.83 -11.05
N PHE A 269 3.78 -13.55 -10.64
CA PHE A 269 3.61 -14.02 -9.25
C PHE A 269 4.75 -14.95 -8.84
N SER A 270 5.12 -15.93 -9.68
CA SER A 270 6.20 -16.88 -9.37
C SER A 270 7.54 -16.17 -9.23
N ALA A 271 7.84 -15.21 -10.12
CA ALA A 271 9.06 -14.41 -10.03
C ALA A 271 9.09 -13.54 -8.76
N LEU A 272 7.98 -12.88 -8.43
CA LEU A 272 7.87 -12.11 -7.20
C LEU A 272 8.07 -13.02 -5.98
N GLY A 273 7.42 -14.18 -5.94
CA GLY A 273 7.54 -15.14 -4.85
C GLY A 273 8.98 -15.66 -4.67
N SER A 274 9.69 -15.95 -5.78
CA SER A 274 11.10 -16.34 -5.74
C SER A 274 11.98 -15.20 -5.21
N THR A 275 11.73 -13.97 -5.65
CA THR A 275 12.43 -12.77 -5.17
C THR A 275 12.28 -12.60 -3.66
N LEU A 276 11.04 -12.66 -3.16
CA LEU A 276 10.72 -12.41 -1.75
C LEU A 276 11.25 -13.50 -0.81
N LYS A 277 11.56 -14.69 -1.30
CA LYS A 277 12.19 -15.77 -0.52
C LYS A 277 13.68 -15.53 -0.28
N THR A 278 14.31 -14.61 -1.01
CA THR A 278 15.76 -14.36 -0.86
C THR A 278 16.07 -13.59 0.43
N PRO A 279 17.20 -13.89 1.11
CA PRO A 279 17.65 -13.09 2.26
C PRO A 279 17.87 -11.61 1.92
N ALA A 280 18.29 -11.33 0.68
CA ALA A 280 18.51 -9.97 0.20
C ALA A 280 17.19 -9.17 0.16
N ALA A 281 16.10 -9.75 -0.36
CA ALA A 281 14.80 -9.09 -0.37
C ALA A 281 14.28 -8.82 1.04
N ARG A 282 14.41 -9.79 1.97
CA ARG A 282 14.07 -9.60 3.37
C ARG A 282 14.83 -8.42 3.97
N LYS A 283 16.16 -8.37 3.80
CA LYS A 283 16.99 -7.27 4.31
C LYS A 283 16.58 -5.90 3.74
N ILE A 284 16.23 -5.83 2.45
CA ILE A 284 15.75 -4.60 1.80
C ILE A 284 14.44 -4.13 2.45
N ILE A 285 13.48 -5.04 2.65
CA ILE A 285 12.17 -4.72 3.22
C ILE A 285 12.30 -4.27 4.68
N GLU A 286 13.06 -5.00 5.49
CA GLU A 286 13.31 -4.70 6.91
C GLU A 286 14.07 -3.37 7.08
N ALA A 287 15.07 -3.10 6.24
CA ALA A 287 15.78 -1.81 6.25
C ALA A 287 14.85 -0.63 5.91
N GLY A 288 13.83 -0.86 5.09
CA GLY A 288 12.73 0.08 4.83
C GLY A 288 11.71 0.17 5.95
N GLY A 289 11.90 -0.57 7.07
CA GLY A 289 11.00 -0.61 8.23
C GLY A 289 9.70 -1.37 7.99
N GLY A 290 9.65 -2.17 6.93
CA GLY A 290 8.54 -3.06 6.62
C GLY A 290 8.78 -4.48 7.16
N GLN A 291 7.74 -5.29 7.03
CA GLN A 291 7.81 -6.74 7.19
C GLN A 291 7.45 -7.40 5.87
N LEU A 292 8.12 -8.49 5.54
CA LEU A 292 7.83 -9.27 4.35
C LEU A 292 6.42 -9.88 4.46
N ALA A 293 5.61 -9.68 3.41
CA ALA A 293 4.21 -10.10 3.39
C ALA A 293 3.84 -10.80 2.07
N ALA A 294 4.59 -11.84 1.71
CA ALA A 294 4.34 -12.60 0.50
C ALA A 294 2.97 -13.28 0.53
N SER A 295 2.17 -13.07 -0.52
CA SER A 295 0.87 -13.75 -0.66
C SER A 295 1.04 -15.21 -1.05
N ALA A 296 0.12 -16.07 -0.61
CA ALA A 296 0.10 -17.49 -0.98
C ALA A 296 -0.26 -17.70 -2.46
N SER A 297 -1.08 -16.80 -3.04
CA SER A 297 -1.49 -16.82 -4.44
C SER A 297 -1.98 -15.42 -4.86
N PRO A 298 -2.11 -15.15 -6.18
CA PRO A 298 -2.78 -13.93 -6.66
C PRO A 298 -4.22 -13.80 -6.14
N GLN A 299 -4.94 -14.90 -6.03
CA GLN A 299 -6.31 -14.93 -5.50
C GLN A 299 -6.35 -14.54 -4.02
N ALA A 300 -5.43 -15.07 -3.21
CA ALA A 300 -5.32 -14.70 -1.78
C ALA A 300 -5.00 -13.22 -1.63
N TYR A 301 -4.16 -12.66 -2.52
CA TYR A 301 -3.88 -11.22 -2.51
C TYR A 301 -5.08 -10.39 -2.94
N ALA A 302 -5.85 -10.84 -3.93
CA ALA A 302 -7.09 -10.17 -4.33
C ALA A 302 -8.15 -10.18 -3.20
N GLU A 303 -8.26 -11.27 -2.44
CA GLU A 303 -9.12 -11.37 -1.26
C GLU A 303 -8.67 -10.42 -0.15
N PHE A 304 -7.37 -10.37 0.11
CA PHE A 304 -6.78 -9.39 1.05
C PHE A 304 -7.12 -7.96 0.65
N ILE A 305 -6.96 -7.57 -0.63
CA ILE A 305 -7.28 -6.22 -1.12
C ILE A 305 -8.78 -5.91 -0.93
N ARG A 306 -9.67 -6.87 -1.21
CA ARG A 306 -11.12 -6.69 -0.97
C ARG A 306 -11.44 -6.48 0.51
N ALA A 307 -10.83 -7.29 1.39
CA ALA A 307 -11.00 -7.15 2.84
C ALA A 307 -10.45 -5.80 3.35
N GLU A 308 -9.29 -5.38 2.85
CA GLU A 308 -8.73 -4.06 3.14
C GLU A 308 -9.65 -2.94 2.67
N ASN A 309 -10.19 -3.00 1.45
CA ASN A 309 -11.12 -1.99 0.96
C ASN A 309 -12.38 -1.87 1.85
N ALA A 310 -12.96 -2.99 2.28
CA ALA A 310 -14.10 -2.99 3.19
C ALA A 310 -13.74 -2.38 4.55
N LYS A 311 -12.61 -2.78 5.14
CA LYS A 311 -12.09 -2.26 6.40
C LYS A 311 -11.87 -0.74 6.34
N TRP A 312 -11.20 -0.26 5.29
CA TRP A 312 -10.92 1.17 5.16
C TRP A 312 -12.16 2.01 4.88
N THR A 313 -13.14 1.46 4.17
CA THR A 313 -14.47 2.09 4.02
C THR A 313 -15.15 2.26 5.37
N GLU A 314 -15.09 1.24 6.23
CA GLU A 314 -15.66 1.31 7.58
C GLU A 314 -14.91 2.32 8.47
N ILE A 315 -13.56 2.35 8.41
CA ILE A 315 -12.74 3.31 9.14
C ILE A 315 -13.07 4.75 8.72
N VAL A 316 -13.13 5.03 7.42
CA VAL A 316 -13.47 6.37 6.90
C VAL A 316 -14.84 6.83 7.41
N ARG A 317 -15.83 5.91 7.44
CA ARG A 317 -17.16 6.19 8.03
C ARG A 317 -17.09 6.43 9.54
N LEU A 318 -16.35 5.58 10.28
CA LEU A 318 -16.19 5.69 11.73
C LEU A 318 -15.61 7.04 12.16
N ILE A 319 -14.60 7.52 11.44
CA ILE A 319 -13.92 8.78 11.76
C ILE A 319 -14.60 10.03 11.17
N GLY A 320 -15.74 9.86 10.48
CA GLY A 320 -16.52 10.96 9.93
C GLY A 320 -15.85 11.71 8.77
N LEU A 321 -14.87 11.10 8.08
CA LEU A 321 -14.33 11.66 6.85
C LEU A 321 -15.38 11.50 5.74
N THR A 322 -15.97 12.62 5.33
CA THR A 322 -16.88 12.64 4.19
C THR A 322 -16.12 12.52 2.88
N PRO A 323 -16.54 11.64 1.95
CA PRO A 323 -16.06 11.66 0.58
C PRO A 323 -16.31 13.02 -0.07
N ASN A 324 -15.31 13.53 -0.78
CA ASN A 324 -15.41 14.78 -1.57
C ASN A 324 -15.94 14.51 -2.97
#